data_255fb9f09b1551383196e622070a8a61
#
_entry.id   255fb9f09b1551383196e622070a8a61
#
_cell.length_a   1.000
_cell.length_b   1.000
_cell.length_c   1.000
_cell.angle_alpha   90.00
_cell.angle_beta   90.00
_cell.angle_gamma   90.00
#
_symmetry.space_group_name_H-M   'P 1'
#
loop_
_entity.id
_entity.type
_entity.pdbx_description
1 polymer ?
#
loop_
_entity_poly.entity_id
_entity_poly.type
_entity_poly.pdbx_seq_one_letter_code
_entity_poly.pdbx_strand_id
1 'polypeptide(L)'
;NATVTTMAAHYVVSGDEIAPVIGAAYENKDIALRVELLVQAETDVALTAASSVASAVPTVTVPNSTMVIPQTMTLNFQSGIAEDTLLFGSVHKADWDTAQITIPLITNGINPTTGASDQTVLNVGSSFSSKTAYSIGVGRKINDSLSALGSYSTEDGGGATSADPFTLTDGSQTLGLGLRYSRDNMTISGGYSYTKVGDVTITYPMTAPHPSQTVTYADNKVTGIGIKIGFSF
;
A
#
# COMPACT_ATOMS: atom_id res chain seq x y z
N ASN A 1 30.01 34.20 -8.87
CA ASN A 1 29.28 33.52 -7.81
C ASN A 1 27.79 33.55 -8.17
N ALA A 2 27.29 32.44 -8.72
CA ALA A 2 25.87 32.28 -8.94
C ALA A 2 25.26 31.73 -7.63
N THR A 3 24.40 32.52 -6.99
CA THR A 3 23.62 32.08 -5.83
C THR A 3 22.45 31.27 -6.38
N VAL A 4 22.48 29.96 -6.21
CA VAL A 4 21.32 29.10 -6.48
C VAL A 4 20.40 29.23 -5.28
N THR A 5 19.31 29.97 -5.44
CA THR A 5 18.24 30.03 -4.44
C THR A 5 17.32 28.87 -4.70
N THR A 6 17.41 27.85 -3.88
CA THR A 6 16.45 26.70 -3.89
C THR A 6 15.14 27.23 -3.33
N MET A 7 14.10 27.32 -4.15
CA MET A 7 12.76 27.63 -3.70
C MET A 7 12.06 26.32 -3.32
N ALA A 8 11.70 26.16 -2.07
CA ALA A 8 10.86 25.07 -1.62
C ALA A 8 9.40 25.43 -1.95
N ALA A 9 8.79 24.69 -2.85
CA ALA A 9 7.36 24.76 -3.09
C ALA A 9 6.66 23.68 -2.25
N HIS A 10 5.64 24.07 -1.53
CA HIS A 10 4.80 23.15 -0.79
C HIS A 10 3.44 23.04 -1.49
N TYR A 11 3.06 21.83 -1.88
CA TYR A 11 1.80 21.54 -2.53
C TYR A 11 0.94 20.72 -1.56
N VAL A 12 -0.32 21.12 -1.42
CA VAL A 12 -1.34 20.33 -0.74
C VAL A 12 -2.37 19.94 -1.80
N VAL A 13 -2.56 18.64 -1.96
CA VAL A 13 -3.56 18.09 -2.87
C VAL A 13 -4.61 17.40 -2.01
N SER A 14 -5.88 17.73 -2.22
CA SER A 14 -6.99 17.16 -1.44
C SER A 14 -8.21 16.92 -2.33
N GLY A 15 -8.95 15.88 -2.00
CA GLY A 15 -10.21 15.52 -2.62
C GLY A 15 -10.93 14.50 -1.74
N ASP A 16 -12.24 14.41 -1.90
CA ASP A 16 -13.09 13.43 -1.22
C ASP A 16 -14.12 12.87 -2.22
N GLU A 17 -14.40 11.58 -2.08
CA GLU A 17 -15.40 10.89 -2.90
C GLU A 17 -15.92 9.66 -2.15
N ILE A 18 -17.11 9.18 -2.53
CA ILE A 18 -17.73 8.00 -1.93
C ILE A 18 -17.39 6.77 -2.79
N ALA A 19 -16.64 5.84 -2.21
CA ALA A 19 -16.34 4.55 -2.85
C ALA A 19 -17.34 3.48 -2.36
N PRO A 20 -18.26 2.98 -3.21
CA PRO A 20 -19.23 1.97 -2.81
C PRO A 20 -18.56 0.61 -2.63
N VAL A 21 -18.99 -0.09 -1.56
CA VAL A 21 -18.57 -1.47 -1.27
C VAL A 21 -19.81 -2.35 -1.18
N ILE A 22 -19.80 -3.45 -1.90
CA ILE A 22 -20.88 -4.46 -1.86
C ILE A 22 -20.28 -5.78 -1.40
N GLY A 23 -21.00 -6.50 -0.54
CA GLY A 23 -20.56 -7.79 -0.05
C GLY A 23 -21.70 -8.77 0.12
N ALA A 24 -21.36 -10.06 0.03
CA ALA A 24 -22.24 -11.17 0.32
C ALA A 24 -21.48 -12.24 1.10
N ALA A 25 -22.14 -12.86 2.07
CA ALA A 25 -21.55 -13.94 2.84
C ALA A 25 -22.52 -15.12 2.94
N TYR A 26 -21.96 -16.31 2.89
CA TYR A 26 -22.63 -17.56 3.20
C TYR A 26 -22.04 -18.18 4.47
N GLU A 27 -22.88 -18.63 5.37
CA GLU A 27 -22.48 -19.25 6.64
C GLU A 27 -23.16 -20.60 6.85
N ASN A 28 -22.39 -21.59 7.31
CA ASN A 28 -22.90 -22.82 7.89
C ASN A 28 -22.24 -23.02 9.26
N LYS A 29 -23.03 -22.85 10.31
CA LYS A 29 -22.52 -22.87 11.69
C LYS A 29 -22.08 -24.27 12.15
N ASP A 30 -22.67 -25.35 11.58
CA ASP A 30 -22.36 -26.73 11.98
C ASP A 30 -20.89 -27.11 11.74
N ILE A 31 -20.28 -26.51 10.73
CA ILE A 31 -18.89 -26.74 10.35
C ILE A 31 -18.05 -25.45 10.43
N ALA A 32 -18.54 -24.42 11.10
CA ALA A 32 -17.93 -23.10 11.19
C ALA A 32 -17.51 -22.54 9.81
N LEU A 33 -18.25 -22.91 8.74
CA LEU A 33 -17.98 -22.43 7.39
C LEU A 33 -18.51 -21.00 7.25
N ARG A 34 -17.66 -20.11 6.76
CA ARG A 34 -18.04 -18.79 6.24
C ARG A 34 -17.25 -18.52 4.96
N VAL A 35 -17.95 -18.15 3.93
CA VAL A 35 -17.37 -17.64 2.67
C VAL A 35 -17.97 -16.26 2.43
N GLU A 36 -17.11 -15.26 2.24
CA GLU A 36 -17.53 -13.88 2.06
C GLU A 36 -16.81 -13.28 0.85
N LEU A 37 -17.58 -12.64 0.00
CA LEU A 37 -17.07 -11.86 -1.13
C LEU A 37 -17.38 -10.38 -0.88
N LEU A 38 -16.35 -9.54 -0.94
CA LEU A 38 -16.44 -8.08 -0.89
C LEU A 38 -15.89 -7.51 -2.20
N VAL A 39 -16.61 -6.56 -2.78
CA VAL A 39 -16.21 -5.84 -4.00
C VAL A 39 -16.35 -4.35 -3.72
N GLN A 40 -15.24 -3.62 -3.84
CA GLN A 40 -15.21 -2.17 -3.87
C GLN A 40 -15.13 -1.72 -5.33
N ALA A 41 -15.99 -0.81 -5.73
CA ALA A 41 -15.95 -0.25 -7.08
C ALA A 41 -14.76 0.71 -7.25
N GLU A 42 -14.25 0.79 -8.48
CA GLU A 42 -13.35 1.87 -8.88
C GLU A 42 -14.06 3.22 -8.71
N THR A 43 -13.31 4.20 -8.22
CA THR A 43 -13.89 5.53 -7.92
C THR A 43 -12.89 6.62 -8.27
N ASP A 44 -13.31 7.55 -9.10
CA ASP A 44 -12.53 8.72 -9.48
C ASP A 44 -12.67 9.81 -8.41
N VAL A 45 -11.55 10.24 -7.84
CA VAL A 45 -11.49 11.34 -6.89
C VAL A 45 -10.94 12.58 -7.58
N ALA A 46 -11.76 13.61 -7.72
CA ALA A 46 -11.31 14.91 -8.23
C ALA A 46 -10.43 15.59 -7.17
N LEU A 47 -9.20 15.90 -7.53
CA LEU A 47 -8.23 16.52 -6.64
C LEU A 47 -8.09 18.01 -6.93
N THR A 48 -8.15 18.80 -5.88
CA THR A 48 -7.87 20.24 -5.90
C THR A 48 -6.48 20.47 -5.33
N ALA A 49 -5.65 21.18 -6.07
CA ALA A 49 -4.30 21.49 -5.63
C ALA A 49 -4.21 22.93 -5.13
N ALA A 50 -3.66 23.10 -3.91
CA ALA A 50 -3.29 24.39 -3.35
C ALA A 50 -1.78 24.47 -3.23
N SER A 51 -1.16 25.53 -3.77
CA SER A 51 0.27 25.81 -3.62
C SER A 51 0.49 26.94 -2.64
N SER A 52 1.41 26.78 -1.70
CA SER A 52 1.98 27.88 -0.94
C SER A 52 3.41 28.10 -1.42
N VAL A 53 3.62 29.13 -2.19
CA VAL A 53 4.97 29.60 -2.55
C VAL A 53 5.26 30.82 -1.71
N ALA A 54 6.35 30.79 -0.95
CA ALA A 54 6.80 31.97 -0.22
C ALA A 54 7.21 33.06 -1.22
N SER A 55 6.37 34.08 -1.29
CA SER A 55 6.62 35.44 -1.78
C SER A 55 7.49 35.63 -3.04
N ALA A 56 6.91 36.26 -4.05
CA ALA A 56 7.51 36.87 -5.25
C ALA A 56 7.62 36.02 -6.54
N VAL A 57 6.94 34.88 -6.63
CA VAL A 57 6.80 34.18 -7.89
C VAL A 57 5.36 34.29 -8.37
N PRO A 58 5.10 34.49 -9.68
CA PRO A 58 3.74 34.53 -10.19
C PRO A 58 2.99 33.26 -9.81
N THR A 59 1.72 33.43 -9.46
CA THR A 59 0.80 32.36 -9.02
C THR A 59 0.90 31.18 -9.96
N VAL A 60 1.46 30.09 -9.49
CA VAL A 60 1.51 28.85 -10.28
C VAL A 60 0.14 28.18 -10.11
N THR A 61 -0.63 28.13 -11.17
CA THR A 61 -1.87 27.36 -11.19
C THR A 61 -1.49 25.89 -11.36
N VAL A 62 -1.64 25.11 -10.31
CA VAL A 62 -1.54 23.66 -10.40
C VAL A 62 -2.83 23.15 -11.05
N PRO A 63 -2.76 22.43 -12.17
CA PRO A 63 -3.97 21.91 -12.79
C PRO A 63 -4.67 20.91 -11.85
N ASN A 64 -5.99 20.90 -11.84
CA ASN A 64 -6.75 19.88 -11.17
C ASN A 64 -6.37 18.51 -11.76
N SER A 65 -6.17 17.55 -10.90
CA SER A 65 -5.86 16.17 -11.27
C SER A 65 -6.92 15.23 -10.73
N THR A 66 -6.98 14.04 -11.28
CA THR A 66 -7.85 12.97 -10.78
C THR A 66 -6.97 11.86 -10.23
N MET A 67 -7.35 11.33 -9.08
CA MET A 67 -6.77 10.12 -8.53
C MET A 67 -7.85 9.04 -8.58
N VAL A 68 -7.49 7.85 -8.99
CA VAL A 68 -8.39 6.70 -9.01
C VAL A 68 -8.18 5.86 -7.75
N ILE A 69 -9.24 5.62 -6.98
CA ILE A 69 -9.28 4.56 -5.99
C ILE A 69 -9.56 3.27 -6.75
N PRO A 70 -8.66 2.28 -6.74
CA PRO A 70 -8.78 1.11 -7.60
C PRO A 70 -9.94 0.22 -7.18
N GLN A 71 -10.47 -0.52 -8.13
CA GLN A 71 -11.36 -1.64 -7.81
C GLN A 71 -10.62 -2.66 -6.95
N THR A 72 -11.29 -3.15 -5.90
CA THR A 72 -10.78 -4.27 -5.12
C THR A 72 -11.80 -5.38 -5.01
N MET A 73 -11.32 -6.62 -4.98
CA MET A 73 -12.13 -7.80 -4.74
C MET A 73 -11.46 -8.66 -3.66
N THR A 74 -12.21 -9.00 -2.62
CA THR A 74 -11.73 -9.82 -1.51
C THR A 74 -12.64 -11.01 -1.31
N LEU A 75 -12.09 -12.20 -1.44
CA LEU A 75 -12.74 -13.45 -1.07
C LEU A 75 -12.12 -13.93 0.25
N ASN A 76 -12.91 -13.95 1.32
CA ASN A 76 -12.54 -14.52 2.61
C ASN A 76 -13.20 -15.89 2.77
N PHE A 77 -12.49 -16.84 3.36
CA PHE A 77 -13.06 -18.13 3.71
C PHE A 77 -12.56 -18.61 5.07
N GLN A 78 -13.37 -19.35 5.76
CA GLN A 78 -13.00 -20.13 6.94
C GLN A 78 -13.85 -21.40 7.02
N SER A 79 -13.33 -22.45 7.64
CA SER A 79 -14.05 -23.68 7.93
C SER A 79 -13.41 -24.44 9.10
N GLY A 80 -14.23 -25.05 9.94
CA GLY A 80 -13.78 -26.06 10.88
C GLY A 80 -13.39 -27.33 10.13
N ILE A 81 -12.12 -27.71 10.24
CA ILE A 81 -11.56 -28.88 9.54
C ILE A 81 -11.38 -30.09 10.44
N ALA A 82 -11.40 -29.87 11.75
CA ALA A 82 -11.36 -30.87 12.81
C ALA A 82 -11.88 -30.23 14.10
N GLU A 83 -12.05 -31.07 15.15
CA GLU A 83 -12.39 -30.58 16.48
C GLU A 83 -11.33 -29.52 16.91
N ASP A 84 -11.84 -28.40 17.43
CA ASP A 84 -11.02 -27.26 17.88
C ASP A 84 -10.05 -26.67 16.82
N THR A 85 -10.25 -26.97 15.54
CA THR A 85 -9.34 -26.57 14.47
C THR A 85 -10.06 -25.84 13.34
N LEU A 86 -9.64 -24.60 13.08
CA LEU A 86 -10.18 -23.73 12.04
C LEU A 86 -9.13 -23.49 10.95
N LEU A 87 -9.48 -23.76 9.70
CA LEU A 87 -8.76 -23.30 8.52
C LEU A 87 -9.38 -21.96 8.08
N PHE A 88 -8.56 -21.00 7.74
CA PHE A 88 -9.02 -19.71 7.19
C PHE A 88 -8.06 -19.20 6.12
N GLY A 89 -8.53 -18.27 5.30
CA GLY A 89 -7.70 -17.64 4.30
C GLY A 89 -8.44 -16.58 3.50
N SER A 90 -7.72 -15.94 2.61
CA SER A 90 -8.29 -14.93 1.72
C SER A 90 -7.54 -14.86 0.39
N VAL A 91 -8.25 -14.37 -0.63
CA VAL A 91 -7.68 -13.88 -1.87
C VAL A 91 -8.12 -12.42 -2.01
N HIS A 92 -7.16 -11.51 -2.13
CA HIS A 92 -7.42 -10.09 -2.31
C HIS A 92 -6.76 -9.62 -3.60
N LYS A 93 -7.55 -9.08 -4.52
CA LYS A 93 -7.08 -8.48 -5.77
C LYS A 93 -7.36 -6.98 -5.73
N ALA A 94 -6.39 -6.18 -6.12
CA ALA A 94 -6.53 -4.74 -6.29
C ALA A 94 -5.95 -4.31 -7.64
N ASP A 95 -6.75 -3.58 -8.42
CA ASP A 95 -6.40 -3.15 -9.78
C ASP A 95 -5.63 -1.81 -9.74
N TRP A 96 -4.44 -1.83 -9.12
CA TRP A 96 -3.60 -0.65 -8.92
C TRP A 96 -3.10 0.01 -10.20
N ASP A 97 -3.14 -0.66 -11.34
CA ASP A 97 -2.77 -0.11 -12.65
C ASP A 97 -3.70 1.03 -13.08
N THR A 98 -4.92 1.11 -12.54
CA THR A 98 -5.84 2.23 -12.76
C THR A 98 -5.56 3.41 -11.81
N ALA A 99 -4.93 3.18 -10.66
CA ALA A 99 -4.69 4.16 -9.60
C ALA A 99 -3.39 4.97 -9.79
N GLN A 100 -3.15 5.44 -11.01
CA GLN A 100 -1.94 6.22 -11.31
C GLN A 100 -2.04 7.62 -10.69
N ILE A 101 -0.98 8.02 -9.97
CA ILE A 101 -0.86 9.35 -9.38
C ILE A 101 0.15 10.13 -10.23
N THR A 102 -0.25 11.30 -10.72
CA THR A 102 0.65 12.22 -11.40
C THR A 102 0.76 13.51 -10.60
N ILE A 103 1.97 13.83 -10.14
CA ILE A 103 2.25 15.05 -9.39
C ILE A 103 3.02 15.99 -10.32
N PRO A 104 2.45 17.15 -10.68
CA PRO A 104 3.17 18.16 -11.43
C PRO A 104 4.23 18.84 -10.53
N LEU A 105 5.49 18.63 -10.83
CA LEU A 105 6.59 19.39 -10.22
C LEU A 105 6.90 20.57 -11.13
N ILE A 106 6.78 21.79 -10.61
CA ILE A 106 7.10 23.00 -11.34
C ILE A 106 8.53 23.39 -11.00
N THR A 107 9.40 23.36 -11.98
CA THR A 107 10.77 23.87 -11.85
C THR A 107 10.84 25.21 -12.54
N ASN A 108 11.31 26.22 -11.80
CA ASN A 108 11.58 27.55 -12.37
C ASN A 108 13.04 27.61 -12.81
N GLY A 109 13.25 27.73 -14.09
CA GLY A 109 14.52 28.03 -14.71
C GLY A 109 14.60 29.48 -15.15
N ILE A 110 15.83 30.02 -15.34
CA ILE A 110 16.05 31.24 -16.06
C ILE A 110 16.67 30.86 -17.42
N ASN A 111 16.02 31.21 -18.49
CA ASN A 111 16.59 31.03 -19.81
C ASN A 111 17.90 31.82 -19.91
N PRO A 112 19.04 31.16 -20.06
CA PRO A 112 20.34 31.87 -20.03
C PRO A 112 20.55 32.84 -21.20
N THR A 113 19.74 32.69 -22.26
CA THR A 113 19.86 33.55 -23.47
C THR A 113 18.96 34.77 -23.38
N THR A 114 17.78 34.67 -22.78
CA THR A 114 16.79 35.76 -22.76
C THR A 114 16.63 36.39 -21.39
N GLY A 115 17.16 35.78 -20.34
CA GLY A 115 16.92 36.20 -18.95
C GLY A 115 15.46 36.03 -18.48
N ALA A 116 14.61 35.47 -19.31
CA ALA A 116 13.19 35.23 -18.96
C ALA A 116 13.05 34.04 -18.03
N SER A 117 12.07 34.13 -17.16
CA SER A 117 11.66 32.98 -16.32
C SER A 117 11.07 31.88 -17.22
N ASP A 118 11.66 30.70 -17.19
CA ASP A 118 11.18 29.53 -17.91
C ASP A 118 10.62 28.53 -16.90
N GLN A 119 9.33 28.22 -17.03
CA GLN A 119 8.67 27.26 -16.17
C GLN A 119 8.57 25.92 -16.88
N THR A 120 9.22 24.92 -16.34
CA THR A 120 9.06 23.53 -16.81
C THR A 120 8.22 22.75 -15.83
N VAL A 121 7.14 22.16 -16.32
CA VAL A 121 6.33 21.22 -15.54
C VAL A 121 6.87 19.81 -15.78
N LEU A 122 7.45 19.23 -14.75
CA LEU A 122 7.85 17.83 -14.73
C LEU A 122 6.77 17.01 -14.03
N ASN A 123 6.10 16.15 -14.76
CA ASN A 123 5.15 15.24 -14.17
C ASN A 123 5.88 14.03 -13.58
N VAL A 124 5.79 13.87 -12.27
CA VAL A 124 6.26 12.68 -11.57
C VAL A 124 5.04 11.80 -11.33
N GLY A 125 4.99 10.67 -12.01
CA GLY A 125 3.88 9.72 -11.91
C GLY A 125 4.29 8.44 -11.19
N SER A 126 3.32 7.77 -10.58
CA SER A 126 3.45 6.40 -10.14
C SER A 126 3.22 5.45 -11.32
N SER A 127 3.81 4.26 -11.25
CA SER A 127 3.55 3.16 -12.18
C SER A 127 3.13 1.91 -11.40
N PHE A 128 2.05 2.05 -10.64
CA PHE A 128 1.51 0.91 -9.90
C PHE A 128 1.02 -0.18 -10.86
N SER A 129 1.20 -1.42 -10.48
CA SER A 129 0.66 -2.59 -11.18
C SER A 129 -0.35 -3.30 -10.30
N SER A 130 -1.37 -3.87 -10.93
CA SER A 130 -2.38 -4.69 -10.24
C SER A 130 -1.72 -5.84 -9.50
N LYS A 131 -2.23 -6.12 -8.29
CA LYS A 131 -1.66 -7.11 -7.38
C LYS A 131 -2.71 -8.04 -6.85
N THR A 132 -2.28 -9.29 -6.60
CA THR A 132 -3.11 -10.27 -5.90
C THR A 132 -2.34 -10.77 -4.68
N ALA A 133 -3.01 -10.72 -3.54
CA ALA A 133 -2.51 -11.26 -2.29
C ALA A 133 -3.32 -12.49 -1.88
N TYR A 134 -2.61 -13.52 -1.43
CA TYR A 134 -3.18 -14.76 -0.94
C TYR A 134 -2.80 -14.95 0.52
N SER A 135 -3.72 -15.45 1.31
CA SER A 135 -3.42 -15.86 2.68
C SER A 135 -4.06 -17.20 3.01
N ILE A 136 -3.39 -17.97 3.85
CA ILE A 136 -3.91 -19.20 4.44
C ILE A 136 -3.39 -19.33 5.86
N GLY A 137 -4.20 -19.83 6.75
CA GLY A 137 -3.80 -20.05 8.14
C GLY A 137 -4.64 -21.11 8.82
N VAL A 138 -4.09 -21.65 9.89
CA VAL A 138 -4.77 -22.61 10.77
C VAL A 138 -4.72 -22.09 12.18
N GLY A 139 -5.88 -22.05 12.83
CA GLY A 139 -6.03 -21.76 14.24
C GLY A 139 -6.48 -23.03 14.98
N ARG A 140 -5.91 -23.29 16.15
CA ARG A 140 -6.29 -24.41 16.98
C ARG A 140 -6.46 -24.00 18.44
N LYS A 141 -7.55 -24.41 19.03
CA LYS A 141 -7.74 -24.38 20.48
C LYS A 141 -6.96 -25.55 21.08
N ILE A 142 -5.97 -25.25 21.90
CA ILE A 142 -5.09 -26.25 22.55
C ILE A 142 -5.78 -26.79 23.82
N ASN A 143 -6.45 -25.88 24.54
CA ASN A 143 -7.28 -26.17 25.70
C ASN A 143 -8.24 -24.98 25.93
N ASP A 144 -9.04 -25.03 27.01
CA ASP A 144 -10.07 -24.00 27.27
C ASP A 144 -9.50 -22.59 27.43
N SER A 145 -8.25 -22.45 27.77
CA SER A 145 -7.61 -21.16 27.98
C SER A 145 -6.64 -20.76 26.86
N LEU A 146 -6.11 -21.70 26.09
CA LEU A 146 -5.01 -21.44 25.16
C LEU A 146 -5.41 -21.81 23.72
N SER A 147 -5.19 -20.90 22.81
CA SER A 147 -5.29 -21.12 21.36
C SER A 147 -4.00 -20.65 20.67
N ALA A 148 -3.65 -21.32 19.58
CA ALA A 148 -2.51 -20.96 18.74
C ALA A 148 -2.97 -20.82 17.29
N LEU A 149 -2.26 -19.98 16.51
CA LEU A 149 -2.45 -19.87 15.08
C LEU A 149 -1.12 -19.81 14.34
N GLY A 150 -1.12 -20.33 13.12
CA GLY A 150 -0.06 -20.12 12.14
C GLY A 150 -0.68 -19.68 10.83
N SER A 151 -0.03 -18.76 10.15
CA SER A 151 -0.48 -18.24 8.85
C SER A 151 0.67 -18.01 7.90
N TYR A 152 0.38 -18.11 6.62
CA TYR A 152 1.25 -17.70 5.53
C TYR A 152 0.47 -16.79 4.59
N SER A 153 1.10 -15.72 4.15
CA SER A 153 0.55 -14.87 3.10
C SER A 153 1.63 -14.51 2.08
N THR A 154 1.19 -14.30 0.85
CA THR A 154 2.04 -13.83 -0.24
C THR A 154 1.29 -12.81 -1.07
N GLU A 155 2.01 -11.83 -1.57
CA GLU A 155 1.53 -10.86 -2.54
C GLU A 155 2.39 -10.93 -3.78
N ASP A 156 1.76 -10.92 -4.95
CA ASP A 156 2.46 -10.95 -6.22
C ASP A 156 3.32 -9.68 -6.41
N GLY A 157 4.48 -9.86 -7.02
CA GLY A 157 5.29 -8.74 -7.49
C GLY A 157 4.64 -8.05 -8.70
N GLY A 158 4.83 -6.75 -8.81
CA GLY A 158 4.37 -5.97 -9.97
C GLY A 158 5.41 -5.84 -11.07
N GLY A 159 6.61 -6.39 -10.88
CA GLY A 159 7.72 -6.23 -11.81
C GLY A 159 8.15 -4.77 -11.96
N ALA A 160 8.39 -4.07 -10.85
CA ALA A 160 8.81 -2.67 -10.87
C ALA A 160 10.08 -2.49 -11.71
N THR A 161 9.93 -1.91 -12.89
CA THR A 161 11.03 -1.71 -13.86
C THR A 161 11.34 -0.24 -14.12
N SER A 162 10.49 0.67 -13.64
CA SER A 162 10.64 2.11 -13.88
C SER A 162 11.16 2.83 -12.64
N ALA A 163 11.74 4.00 -12.86
CA ALA A 163 12.17 4.93 -11.81
C ALA A 163 10.97 5.53 -11.07
N ASP A 164 10.15 4.67 -10.47
CA ASP A 164 8.99 5.06 -9.69
C ASP A 164 9.39 5.18 -8.21
N PRO A 165 9.38 6.39 -7.64
CA PRO A 165 9.74 6.58 -6.24
C PRO A 165 8.72 5.98 -5.25
N PHE A 166 7.56 5.56 -5.73
CA PHE A 166 6.48 5.00 -4.89
C PHE A 166 6.50 3.47 -4.85
N THR A 167 7.25 2.81 -5.75
CA THR A 167 7.29 1.34 -5.84
C THR A 167 8.71 0.82 -5.56
N LEU A 168 9.02 0.63 -4.28
CA LEU A 168 10.34 0.16 -3.82
C LEU A 168 10.34 -1.32 -3.42
N THR A 169 9.28 -2.06 -3.74
CA THR A 169 9.12 -3.48 -3.38
C THR A 169 8.47 -4.25 -4.52
N ASP A 170 8.84 -5.51 -4.68
CA ASP A 170 8.27 -6.40 -5.70
C ASP A 170 7.68 -7.66 -5.07
N GLY A 171 6.48 -7.49 -4.51
CA GLY A 171 5.79 -8.53 -3.79
C GLY A 171 6.32 -8.78 -2.38
N SER A 172 5.71 -9.74 -1.69
CA SER A 172 6.10 -10.10 -0.34
C SER A 172 5.65 -11.52 0.05
N GLN A 173 6.32 -12.10 1.05
CA GLN A 173 5.94 -13.36 1.70
C GLN A 173 6.02 -13.18 3.21
N THR A 174 4.94 -13.51 3.92
CA THR A 174 4.85 -13.34 5.36
C THR A 174 4.49 -14.64 6.06
N LEU A 175 5.26 -14.97 7.08
CA LEU A 175 4.89 -16.00 8.07
C LEU A 175 4.39 -15.30 9.34
N GLY A 176 3.23 -15.76 9.83
CA GLY A 176 2.61 -15.26 11.05
C GLY A 176 2.43 -16.38 12.06
N LEU A 177 2.71 -16.09 13.34
CA LEU A 177 2.44 -16.96 14.47
C LEU A 177 1.69 -16.17 15.53
N GLY A 178 0.70 -16.79 16.18
CA GLY A 178 -0.08 -16.14 17.22
C GLY A 178 -0.45 -17.10 18.33
N LEU A 179 -0.52 -16.55 19.54
CA LEU A 179 -1.01 -17.21 20.73
C LEU A 179 -2.08 -16.34 21.38
N ARG A 180 -3.12 -16.96 21.89
CA ARG A 180 -4.18 -16.31 22.65
C ARG A 180 -4.43 -17.13 23.93
N TYR A 181 -4.29 -16.44 25.05
CA TYR A 181 -4.64 -16.96 26.37
C TYR A 181 -5.86 -16.21 26.88
N SER A 182 -6.89 -16.95 27.27
CA SER A 182 -8.12 -16.39 27.84
C SER A 182 -8.43 -17.08 29.16
N ARG A 183 -8.65 -16.29 30.21
CA ARG A 183 -9.05 -16.80 31.53
C ARG A 183 -9.95 -15.78 32.21
N ASP A 184 -11.06 -16.27 32.71
CA ASP A 184 -12.08 -15.43 33.36
C ASP A 184 -12.49 -14.25 32.47
N ASN A 185 -12.26 -13.04 32.91
CA ASN A 185 -12.54 -11.82 32.17
C ASN A 185 -11.33 -11.23 31.41
N MET A 186 -10.17 -11.92 31.39
CA MET A 186 -8.94 -11.45 30.76
C MET A 186 -8.59 -12.27 29.53
N THR A 187 -8.17 -11.57 28.47
CA THR A 187 -7.59 -12.17 27.26
C THR A 187 -6.24 -11.51 26.96
N ILE A 188 -5.21 -12.33 26.79
CA ILE A 188 -3.89 -11.89 26.32
C ILE A 188 -3.65 -12.53 24.97
N SER A 189 -3.30 -11.73 23.98
CA SER A 189 -2.91 -12.22 22.65
C SER A 189 -1.52 -11.71 22.31
N GLY A 190 -0.66 -12.59 21.83
CA GLY A 190 0.66 -12.27 21.33
C GLY A 190 0.81 -12.73 19.88
N GLY A 191 1.51 -11.94 19.07
CA GLY A 191 1.76 -12.28 17.67
C GLY A 191 3.18 -11.95 17.26
N TYR A 192 3.70 -12.76 16.36
CA TYR A 192 4.99 -12.57 15.67
C TYR A 192 4.75 -12.69 14.17
N SER A 193 5.35 -11.80 13.40
CA SER A 193 5.36 -11.89 11.94
C SER A 193 6.77 -11.69 11.40
N TYR A 194 7.08 -12.42 10.34
CA TYR A 194 8.30 -12.28 9.57
C TYR A 194 7.94 -12.17 8.10
N THR A 195 8.31 -11.04 7.49
CA THR A 195 8.05 -10.76 6.08
C THR A 195 9.36 -10.65 5.32
N LYS A 196 9.49 -11.43 4.26
CA LYS A 196 10.49 -11.22 3.22
C LYS A 196 9.85 -10.37 2.14
N VAL A 197 10.47 -9.23 1.83
CA VAL A 197 10.03 -8.31 0.77
C VAL A 197 10.76 -8.66 -0.51
N GLY A 198 10.07 -8.63 -1.64
CA GLY A 198 10.67 -8.91 -2.95
C GLY A 198 11.69 -7.85 -3.35
N ASP A 199 12.71 -8.28 -4.05
CA ASP A 199 13.79 -7.41 -4.50
C ASP A 199 13.34 -6.58 -5.70
N VAL A 200 13.79 -5.33 -5.78
CA VAL A 200 13.54 -4.47 -6.93
C VAL A 200 14.82 -3.77 -7.36
N THR A 201 15.02 -3.68 -8.67
CA THR A 201 16.14 -2.95 -9.27
C THR A 201 15.58 -1.84 -10.15
N ILE A 202 15.89 -0.60 -9.80
CA ILE A 202 15.41 0.60 -10.48
C ILE A 202 16.57 1.25 -11.22
N THR A 203 16.38 1.55 -12.50
CA THR A 203 17.35 2.31 -13.29
C THR A 203 16.82 3.72 -13.52
N TYR A 204 17.52 4.71 -12.98
CA TYR A 204 17.24 6.12 -13.19
C TYR A 204 17.95 6.60 -14.47
N PRO A 205 17.19 6.91 -15.53
CA PRO A 205 17.80 7.47 -16.73
C PRO A 205 18.32 8.88 -16.43
N MET A 206 19.57 9.13 -16.73
CA MET A 206 20.19 10.45 -16.60
C MET A 206 20.50 11.01 -17.98
N THR A 207 20.36 12.33 -18.13
CA THR A 207 20.72 13.01 -19.40
C THR A 207 22.25 13.16 -19.50
N ALA A 208 22.78 12.94 -20.70
CA ALA A 208 24.23 13.17 -20.96
C ALA A 208 24.69 14.53 -20.44
N PRO A 209 25.90 14.63 -19.82
CA PRO A 209 26.98 13.64 -19.81
C PRO A 209 26.92 12.60 -18.66
N HIS A 210 25.87 12.55 -17.88
CA HIS A 210 25.76 11.67 -16.72
C HIS A 210 25.29 10.26 -17.12
N PRO A 211 25.95 9.20 -16.68
CA PRO A 211 25.51 7.82 -16.94
C PRO A 211 24.24 7.52 -16.13
N SER A 212 23.38 6.64 -16.66
CA SER A 212 22.25 6.10 -15.92
C SER A 212 22.73 5.45 -14.61
N GLN A 213 21.93 5.63 -13.54
CA GLN A 213 22.22 5.04 -12.24
C GLN A 213 21.23 3.92 -11.96
N THR A 214 21.75 2.79 -11.49
CA THR A 214 20.93 1.65 -11.09
C THR A 214 21.02 1.46 -9.58
N VAL A 215 19.88 1.35 -8.93
CA VAL A 215 19.75 1.11 -7.48
C VAL A 215 19.00 -0.19 -7.28
N THR A 216 19.55 -1.08 -6.48
CA THR A 216 18.91 -2.36 -6.12
C THR A 216 18.51 -2.32 -4.65
N TYR A 217 17.24 -2.60 -4.39
CA TYR A 217 16.67 -2.82 -3.06
C TYR A 217 16.49 -4.33 -2.89
N ALA A 218 17.39 -4.95 -2.16
CA ALA A 218 17.43 -6.40 -2.01
C ALA A 218 17.52 -6.83 -0.55
N ASP A 219 17.11 -8.09 -0.30
CA ASP A 219 17.17 -8.73 1.02
C ASP A 219 16.42 -8.00 2.14
N ASN A 220 15.41 -7.21 1.77
CA ASN A 220 14.60 -6.47 2.73
C ASN A 220 13.71 -7.42 3.55
N LYS A 221 13.68 -7.19 4.86
CA LYS A 221 12.94 -8.00 5.82
C LYS A 221 12.23 -7.12 6.83
N VAL A 222 11.03 -7.52 7.20
CA VAL A 222 10.26 -6.86 8.25
C VAL A 222 9.91 -7.87 9.32
N THR A 223 10.16 -7.54 10.58
CA THR A 223 9.77 -8.35 11.73
C THR A 223 8.81 -7.56 12.59
N GLY A 224 7.65 -8.14 12.88
CA GLY A 224 6.62 -7.56 13.74
C GLY A 224 6.39 -8.40 14.98
N ILE A 225 6.26 -7.73 16.14
CA ILE A 225 5.85 -8.34 17.42
C ILE A 225 4.73 -7.48 17.97
N GLY A 226 3.62 -8.11 18.35
CA GLY A 226 2.48 -7.43 18.96
C GLY A 226 1.95 -8.16 20.17
N ILE A 227 1.51 -7.40 21.16
CA ILE A 227 0.81 -7.92 22.35
C ILE A 227 -0.45 -7.08 22.56
N LYS A 228 -1.58 -7.78 22.80
CA LYS A 228 -2.87 -7.16 23.14
C LYS A 228 -3.41 -7.79 24.41
N ILE A 229 -3.81 -6.95 25.35
CA ILE A 229 -4.49 -7.38 26.60
C ILE A 229 -5.88 -6.77 26.58
N GLY A 230 -6.90 -7.59 26.80
CA GLY A 230 -8.29 -7.20 26.87
C GLY A 230 -8.94 -7.67 28.17
N PHE A 231 -9.86 -6.87 28.70
CA PHE A 231 -10.70 -7.21 29.84
C PHE A 231 -12.17 -7.06 29.45
N SER A 232 -13.00 -8.03 29.84
CA SER A 232 -14.46 -7.97 29.75
C SER A 232 -15.01 -7.61 31.12
N PHE A 233 -15.97 -6.65 31.16
CA PHE A 233 -16.61 -6.18 32.40
C PHE A 233 -18.05 -6.66 32.44
#